data_c7e4fa12b1052d2f66243d33684da2ad
#
_entry.id   c7e4fa12b1052d2f66243d33684da2ad
#
_cell.length_a   1.000
_cell.length_b   1.000
_cell.length_c   1.000
_cell.angle_alpha   90.00
_cell.angle_beta   90.00
_cell.angle_gamma   90.00
#
_symmetry.space_group_name_H-M   'P 1'
#
loop_
_entity.id
_entity.type
_entity.pdbx_description
1 polymer ?
#
loop_
_entity_poly.entity_id
_entity_poly.type
_entity_poly.pdbx_seq_one_letter_code
_entity_poly.pdbx_strand_id
1 'polypeptide(L)'
;MHVRAFDVQANGSITKDRVFAVEEGEHGAPDGMKVDQQGNVYLTGPQGIWIFDPDARHLGVIQVPEGAANLGWGGENWQTLFITARSSIYRIQLKVSGIPVP
;
A
#
# COMPACT_ATOMS: atom_id res chain seq x y z
N MET A 1 -5.11 -5.77 -13.14
CA MET A 1 -4.72 -6.36 -11.83
C MET A 1 -5.59 -5.74 -10.75
N HIS A 2 -5.92 -6.50 -9.73
CA HIS A 2 -6.83 -6.02 -8.70
C HIS A 2 -6.46 -6.53 -7.31
N VAL A 3 -6.96 -5.84 -6.29
CA VAL A 3 -6.84 -6.19 -4.89
C VAL A 3 -8.24 -6.52 -4.37
N ARG A 4 -8.35 -7.61 -3.63
CA ARG A 4 -9.62 -8.06 -3.06
C ARG A 4 -9.68 -7.77 -1.57
N ALA A 5 -10.87 -7.50 -1.08
CA ALA A 5 -11.12 -7.30 0.34
C ALA A 5 -12.14 -8.32 0.85
N PHE A 6 -11.95 -8.71 2.09
CA PHE A 6 -12.83 -9.65 2.79
C PHE A 6 -13.13 -9.10 4.18
N ASP A 7 -14.30 -9.42 4.71
CA ASP A 7 -14.58 -9.22 6.11
C ASP A 7 -14.07 -10.43 6.90
N VAL A 8 -13.41 -10.17 8.02
CA VAL A 8 -12.90 -11.24 8.92
C VAL A 8 -13.90 -11.42 10.06
N GLN A 9 -14.37 -12.64 10.23
CA GLN A 9 -15.31 -13.01 11.27
C GLN A 9 -14.58 -13.29 12.60
N ALA A 10 -15.34 -13.34 13.70
CA ALA A 10 -14.77 -13.61 15.02
C ALA A 10 -14.04 -14.96 15.11
N ASN A 11 -14.47 -15.94 14.33
CA ASN A 11 -13.82 -17.27 14.28
C ASN A 11 -12.61 -17.33 13.32
N GLY A 12 -12.23 -16.21 12.72
CA GLY A 12 -11.11 -16.13 11.77
C GLY A 12 -11.49 -16.45 10.32
N SER A 13 -12.73 -16.85 10.02
CA SER A 13 -13.15 -17.06 8.63
C SER A 13 -13.31 -15.73 7.91
N ILE A 14 -13.18 -15.76 6.57
CA ILE A 14 -13.33 -14.60 5.71
C ILE A 14 -14.63 -14.71 4.89
N THR A 15 -15.30 -13.58 4.74
CA THR A 15 -16.58 -13.47 4.03
C THR A 15 -16.64 -12.19 3.20
N LYS A 16 -17.68 -12.02 2.43
CA LYS A 16 -17.94 -10.81 1.62
C LYS A 16 -16.77 -10.45 0.72
N ASP A 17 -16.32 -11.44 -0.06
CA ASP A 17 -15.30 -11.25 -1.08
C ASP A 17 -15.74 -10.17 -2.08
N ARG A 18 -14.88 -9.17 -2.26
CA ARG A 18 -15.15 -8.06 -3.18
C ARG A 18 -13.84 -7.50 -3.76
N VAL A 19 -13.92 -6.91 -4.93
CA VAL A 19 -12.81 -6.16 -5.48
C VAL A 19 -12.71 -4.83 -4.74
N PHE A 20 -11.57 -4.59 -4.09
CA PHE A 20 -11.29 -3.34 -3.39
C PHE A 20 -10.78 -2.28 -4.35
N ALA A 21 -9.79 -2.62 -5.16
CA ALA A 21 -9.16 -1.68 -6.07
C ALA A 21 -8.67 -2.38 -7.33
N VAL A 22 -8.65 -1.63 -8.44
CA VAL A 22 -8.07 -2.07 -9.71
C VAL A 22 -6.93 -1.12 -10.04
N GLU A 23 -5.77 -1.69 -10.35
CA GLU A 23 -4.63 -0.94 -10.86
C GLU A 23 -4.56 -1.12 -12.37
N GLU A 24 -4.57 0.00 -13.09
CA GLU A 24 -4.45 0.03 -14.55
C GLU A 24 -3.03 0.43 -14.95
N GLY A 25 -2.46 -0.26 -15.92
CA GLY A 25 -1.12 0.01 -16.43
C GLY A 25 -0.45 -1.24 -16.96
N GLU A 26 0.60 -1.03 -17.75
CA GLU A 26 1.29 -2.14 -18.43
C GLU A 26 2.42 -2.75 -17.61
N HIS A 27 2.99 -2.02 -16.65
CA HIS A 27 4.16 -2.44 -15.90
C HIS A 27 3.94 -2.26 -14.41
N GLY A 28 4.34 -3.25 -13.65
CA GLY A 28 4.17 -3.30 -12.21
C GLY A 28 2.92 -4.07 -11.82
N ALA A 29 2.98 -4.71 -10.69
CA ALA A 29 1.90 -5.53 -10.15
C ALA A 29 1.68 -5.18 -8.69
N PRO A 30 0.45 -5.34 -8.17
CA PRO A 30 0.24 -5.32 -6.73
C PRO A 30 1.09 -6.44 -6.12
N ASP A 31 2.03 -6.06 -5.25
CA ASP A 31 2.93 -6.99 -4.57
C ASP A 31 2.93 -6.69 -3.07
N GLY A 32 3.63 -5.64 -2.64
CA GLY A 32 3.62 -5.21 -1.25
C GLY A 32 2.48 -4.26 -0.93
N MET A 33 1.96 -4.35 0.30
CA MET A 33 0.87 -3.51 0.77
C MET A 33 1.07 -3.13 2.24
N LYS A 34 0.73 -1.89 2.59
CA LYS A 34 0.69 -1.40 3.97
C LYS A 34 -0.52 -0.48 4.17
N VAL A 35 -0.87 -0.27 5.42
CA VAL A 35 -1.99 0.60 5.82
C VAL A 35 -1.48 1.64 6.81
N ASP A 36 -1.97 2.86 6.74
CA ASP A 36 -1.67 3.90 7.72
C ASP A 36 -2.73 3.95 8.84
N GLN A 37 -2.51 4.86 9.81
CA GLN A 37 -3.42 4.99 10.95
C GLN A 37 -4.80 5.54 10.60
N GLN A 38 -4.95 6.15 9.44
CA GLN A 38 -6.24 6.62 8.95
C GLN A 38 -6.98 5.57 8.12
N GLY A 39 -6.39 4.39 7.92
CA GLY A 39 -6.97 3.31 7.14
C GLY A 39 -6.70 3.41 5.65
N ASN A 40 -5.85 4.32 5.20
CA ASN A 40 -5.46 4.39 3.80
C ASN A 40 -4.55 3.22 3.43
N VAL A 41 -4.75 2.68 2.26
CA VAL A 41 -4.03 1.52 1.74
C VAL A 41 -2.97 1.98 0.76
N TYR A 42 -1.74 1.57 1.01
CA TYR A 42 -0.58 1.86 0.16
C TYR A 42 -0.14 0.55 -0.49
N LEU A 43 -0.10 0.53 -1.81
CA LEU A 43 0.19 -0.69 -2.52
C LEU A 43 1.11 -0.45 -3.72
N THR A 44 2.04 -1.38 -3.95
CA THR A 44 2.91 -1.29 -5.12
C THR A 44 2.11 -1.52 -6.39
N GLY A 45 2.47 -0.80 -7.44
CA GLY A 45 1.81 -0.90 -8.72
C GLY A 45 2.56 -0.15 -9.81
N PRO A 46 1.95 0.04 -10.97
CA PRO A 46 2.57 0.79 -12.05
C PRO A 46 3.02 2.18 -11.58
N GLN A 47 4.26 2.56 -11.91
CA GLN A 47 4.88 3.86 -11.60
C GLN A 47 5.24 4.09 -10.12
N GLY A 48 4.85 3.23 -9.18
CA GLY A 48 5.25 3.43 -7.79
C GLY A 48 4.26 2.90 -6.77
N ILE A 49 3.91 3.72 -5.80
CA ILE A 49 3.00 3.36 -4.72
C ILE A 49 1.67 4.04 -4.91
N TRP A 50 0.64 3.25 -5.11
CA TRP A 50 -0.75 3.72 -5.23
C TRP A 50 -1.38 3.82 -3.87
N ILE A 51 -2.11 4.90 -3.61
CA ILE A 51 -2.74 5.16 -2.33
C ILE A 51 -4.25 5.23 -2.52
N PHE A 52 -4.96 4.44 -1.73
CA PHE A 52 -6.43 4.40 -1.71
C PHE A 52 -6.93 4.73 -0.31
N ASP A 53 -8.05 5.42 -0.21
CA ASP A 53 -8.73 5.59 1.08
C ASP A 53 -9.48 4.31 1.49
N PRO A 54 -10.04 4.25 2.73
CA PRO A 54 -10.78 3.07 3.17
C PRO A 54 -11.99 2.70 2.29
N ASP A 55 -12.51 3.66 1.54
CA ASP A 55 -13.65 3.45 0.62
C ASP A 55 -13.17 3.12 -0.81
N ALA A 56 -11.90 2.78 -0.97
CA ALA A 56 -11.29 2.43 -2.24
C ALA A 56 -11.19 3.58 -3.25
N ARG A 57 -11.28 4.82 -2.81
CA ARG A 57 -11.00 5.96 -3.69
C ARG A 57 -9.50 6.12 -3.89
N HIS A 58 -9.09 6.24 -5.13
CA HIS A 58 -7.68 6.44 -5.47
C HIS A 58 -7.27 7.88 -5.15
N LEU A 59 -6.37 8.04 -4.17
CA LEU A 59 -5.92 9.35 -3.72
C LEU A 59 -4.73 9.88 -4.53
N GLY A 60 -3.88 9.00 -5.04
CA GLY A 60 -2.72 9.39 -5.82
C GLY A 60 -1.66 8.30 -5.90
N VAL A 61 -0.53 8.65 -6.53
CA VAL A 61 0.62 7.75 -6.69
C VAL A 61 1.88 8.47 -6.19
N ILE A 62 2.62 7.81 -5.33
CA ILE A 62 4.00 8.20 -5.03
C ILE A 62 4.87 7.58 -6.13
N GLN A 63 5.42 8.42 -7.01
CA GLN A 63 6.24 7.94 -8.11
C GLN A 63 7.59 7.45 -7.60
N VAL A 64 7.99 6.27 -8.06
CA VAL A 64 9.29 5.65 -7.75
C VAL A 64 10.04 5.48 -9.06
N PRO A 65 11.36 5.83 -9.12
CA PRO A 65 12.11 5.81 -10.39
C PRO A 65 12.27 4.44 -11.03
N GLU A 66 12.00 3.37 -10.30
CA GLU A 66 12.08 1.98 -10.78
C GLU A 66 10.95 1.15 -10.16
N GLY A 67 10.77 -0.08 -10.62
CA GLY A 67 9.70 -0.94 -10.13
C GLY A 67 9.77 -1.19 -8.63
N ALA A 68 8.72 -0.81 -7.91
CA ALA A 68 8.61 -1.04 -6.48
C ALA A 68 8.11 -2.46 -6.19
N ALA A 69 8.69 -3.11 -5.18
CA ALA A 69 8.35 -4.48 -4.79
C ALA A 69 7.62 -4.53 -3.45
N ASN A 70 8.07 -3.76 -2.47
CA ASN A 70 7.46 -3.77 -1.14
C ASN A 70 7.67 -2.43 -0.44
N LEU A 71 7.05 -2.27 0.71
CA LEU A 71 7.14 -1.04 1.48
C LEU A 71 6.97 -1.34 2.96
N GLY A 72 7.43 -0.41 3.80
CA GLY A 72 7.31 -0.54 5.24
C GLY A 72 7.41 0.81 5.92
N TRP A 73 6.73 0.95 7.04
CA TRP A 73 6.78 2.14 7.87
C TRP A 73 7.97 2.09 8.82
N GLY A 74 8.55 3.23 9.09
CA GLY A 74 9.61 3.38 10.06
C GLY A 74 9.90 4.82 10.38
N GLY A 75 11.09 5.08 10.93
CA GLY A 75 11.50 6.41 11.29
C GLY A 75 10.77 6.96 12.51
N GLU A 76 11.01 8.23 12.80
CA GLU A 76 10.38 8.91 13.92
C GLU A 76 8.87 9.03 13.70
N ASN A 77 8.08 8.69 14.71
CA ASN A 77 6.62 8.70 14.68
C ASN A 77 6.00 7.84 13.57
N TRP A 78 6.74 6.86 13.01
CA TRP A 78 6.26 5.98 11.93
C TRP A 78 5.78 6.74 10.70
N GLN A 79 6.40 7.88 10.40
CA GLN A 79 6.01 8.75 9.28
C GLN A 79 6.91 8.61 8.07
N THR A 80 7.95 7.79 8.13
CA THR A 80 8.81 7.51 6.98
C THR A 80 8.36 6.22 6.31
N LEU A 81 8.04 6.30 5.03
CA LEU A 81 7.74 5.13 4.22
C LEU A 81 9.02 4.72 3.49
N PHE A 82 9.48 3.50 3.76
CA PHE A 82 10.62 2.89 3.05
C PHE A 82 10.07 1.99 1.95
N ILE A 83 10.66 2.08 0.77
CA ILE A 83 10.20 1.36 -0.43
C ILE A 83 11.38 0.58 -0.98
N THR A 84 11.23 -0.74 -1.07
CA THR A 84 12.21 -1.59 -1.76
C THR A 84 11.86 -1.64 -3.25
N ALA A 85 12.86 -1.47 -4.07
CA ALA A 85 12.73 -1.49 -5.52
C ALA A 85 13.81 -2.40 -6.12
N ARG A 86 13.97 -2.40 -7.44
CA ARG A 86 14.87 -3.35 -8.12
C ARG A 86 16.31 -3.29 -7.63
N SER A 87 16.88 -2.08 -7.57
CA SER A 87 18.31 -1.92 -7.25
C SER A 87 18.53 -1.03 -6.06
N SER A 88 17.50 -0.42 -5.48
CA SER A 88 17.63 0.60 -4.45
C SER A 88 16.52 0.51 -3.42
N ILE A 89 16.78 1.12 -2.27
CA ILE A 89 15.75 1.40 -1.26
C ILE A 89 15.52 2.90 -1.27
N TYR A 90 14.26 3.29 -1.39
CA TYR A 90 13.83 4.68 -1.35
C TYR A 90 13.14 4.97 -0.03
N ARG A 91 13.12 6.23 0.37
CA ARG A 91 12.34 6.67 1.53
C ARG A 91 11.65 7.98 1.22
N ILE A 92 10.49 8.17 1.80
CA ILE A 92 9.74 9.42 1.73
C ILE A 92 9.13 9.73 3.09
N GLN A 93 9.21 10.98 3.49
CA GLN A 93 8.56 11.46 4.70
C GLN A 93 7.12 11.81 4.39
N LEU A 94 6.18 11.26 5.15
CA LEU A 94 4.76 11.53 5.02
C LEU A 94 4.24 12.32 6.20
N LYS A 95 3.05 12.90 6.05
CA LYS A 95 2.39 13.68 7.12
C LYS A 95 1.51 12.81 8.01
N VAL A 96 1.25 11.58 7.60
CA VAL A 96 0.46 10.60 8.35
C VAL A 96 1.40 9.50 8.86
N SER A 97 1.05 8.92 10.00
CA SER A 97 1.80 7.80 10.56
C SER A 97 1.27 6.47 10.04
N GLY A 98 2.19 5.57 9.74
CA GLY A 98 1.85 4.18 9.50
C GLY A 98 1.44 3.46 10.78
N ILE A 99 0.94 2.24 10.64
CA ILE A 99 0.64 1.39 11.78
C ILE A 99 1.96 0.81 12.32
N PRO A 100 2.31 1.11 13.58
CA PRO A 100 3.55 0.57 14.16
C PRO A 100 3.51 -0.95 14.22
N VAL A 101 4.66 -1.56 13.98
CA VAL A 101 4.82 -3.01 14.20
C VAL A 101 5.31 -3.26 15.62
N PRO A 102 4.88 -4.36 16.24
CA PRO A 102 5.35 -4.73 17.59
C PRO A 102 6.83 -5.10 17.62
#